data_6b939fa2a72fc1361ebc9a899cba3c7e
#
_entry.id   6b939fa2a72fc1361ebc9a899cba3c7e
#
_cell.length_a   1.000
_cell.length_b   1.000
_cell.length_c   1.000
_cell.angle_alpha   90.00
_cell.angle_beta   90.00
_cell.angle_gamma   90.00
#
_symmetry.space_group_name_H-M   'P 1'
#
loop_
_entity.id
_entity.type
_entity.pdbx_description
1 polymer ?
#
loop_
_entity_poly.entity_id
_entity_poly.type
_entity_poly.pdbx_seq_one_letter_code
_entity_poly.pdbx_strand_id
1 'polypeptide(L)'
;VFTLYLGLKSSPTTLGFQGENHWIYSSYDHDRAFHDWLNTSEGLPPACYLSFPSLKDPQAQSHTAEIIVFVDYDRCSNWQTTSWRHRGKEYQQLKTQITQQMLALVEQHYPGFRDLVEYSELSTPLTVEYFDASDRGSIYGIPCIPARFEQPWIGAKTPIENLYLTGADASSLGIMGAMMGGVKTAGFVNGGFGFVKVMSAIKRESAQQQDRGDMK
;
A
#
# COMPACT_ATOMS: atom_id res chain seq x y z
N VAL A 1 5.31 3.47 -5.82
CA VAL A 1 4.55 4.48 -5.05
C VAL A 1 5.47 5.37 -4.24
N PHE A 2 4.99 6.58 -3.94
CA PHE A 2 5.44 7.36 -2.78
C PHE A 2 4.44 7.13 -1.64
N THR A 3 4.94 6.85 -0.45
CA THR A 3 4.12 6.76 0.77
C THR A 3 4.67 7.74 1.80
N LEU A 4 3.85 8.71 2.18
CA LEU A 4 4.17 9.69 3.20
C LEU A 4 3.54 9.26 4.52
N TYR A 5 4.38 8.91 5.48
CA TYR A 5 3.98 8.57 6.85
C TYR A 5 3.99 9.84 7.69
N LEU A 6 2.93 10.06 8.45
CA LEU A 6 2.72 11.26 9.24
C LEU A 6 2.45 10.92 10.71
N GLY A 7 3.16 11.62 11.61
CA GLY A 7 2.78 11.78 13.00
C GLY A 7 2.01 13.10 13.15
N LEU A 8 0.88 13.05 13.87
CA LEU A 8 0.00 14.18 14.04
C LEU A 8 0.02 14.65 15.50
N LYS A 9 -0.04 15.98 15.71
CA LYS A 9 -0.06 16.63 17.05
C LYS A 9 -1.33 16.34 17.84
N SER A 10 -2.45 16.12 17.12
CA SER A 10 -3.76 15.87 17.73
C SER A 10 -4.59 14.95 16.84
N SER A 11 -5.71 14.49 17.38
CA SER A 11 -6.61 13.58 16.65
C SER A 11 -7.11 14.23 15.35
N PRO A 12 -7.06 13.52 14.21
CA PRO A 12 -7.62 14.00 12.95
C PRO A 12 -9.15 14.17 13.01
N THR A 13 -9.82 13.67 14.03
CA THR A 13 -11.25 13.91 14.27
C THR A 13 -11.58 15.40 14.44
N THR A 14 -10.60 16.24 14.82
CA THR A 14 -10.76 17.70 14.86
C THR A 14 -11.07 18.33 13.51
N LEU A 15 -10.71 17.65 12.40
CA LEU A 15 -11.05 18.03 11.04
C LEU A 15 -12.21 17.18 10.45
N GLY A 16 -12.91 16.42 11.29
CA GLY A 16 -14.09 15.65 10.91
C GLY A 16 -13.81 14.23 10.40
N PHE A 17 -12.55 13.77 10.39
CA PHE A 17 -12.22 12.40 9.99
C PHE A 17 -12.70 11.38 11.04
N GLN A 18 -13.26 10.25 10.56
CA GLN A 18 -13.80 9.18 11.40
C GLN A 18 -13.11 7.82 11.19
N GLY A 19 -12.01 7.80 10.43
CA GLY A 19 -11.23 6.59 10.11
C GLY A 19 -11.49 6.01 8.73
N GLU A 20 -12.36 6.62 7.94
CA GLU A 20 -12.56 6.32 6.53
C GLU A 20 -11.30 6.58 5.71
N ASN A 21 -11.20 5.94 4.55
CA ASN A 21 -10.16 6.20 3.57
C ASN A 21 -10.66 7.21 2.54
N HIS A 22 -9.79 8.14 2.16
CA HIS A 22 -10.12 9.17 1.19
C HIS A 22 -9.32 8.98 -0.10
N TRP A 23 -10.01 9.01 -1.23
CA TRP A 23 -9.40 9.12 -2.56
C TRP A 23 -9.59 10.54 -3.05
N ILE A 24 -8.50 11.29 -3.10
CA ILE A 24 -8.48 12.70 -3.47
C ILE A 24 -7.89 12.83 -4.86
N TYR A 25 -8.58 13.50 -5.75
CA TYR A 25 -8.16 13.72 -7.14
C TYR A 25 -7.98 15.22 -7.40
N SER A 26 -6.90 15.58 -8.09
CA SER A 26 -6.62 16.98 -8.45
C SER A 26 -7.46 17.48 -9.63
N SER A 27 -8.04 16.57 -10.44
CA SER A 27 -8.80 16.87 -11.66
C SER A 27 -9.78 15.76 -11.98
N TYR A 28 -10.82 16.08 -12.74
CA TYR A 28 -11.72 15.11 -13.38
C TYR A 28 -11.14 14.51 -14.67
N ASP A 29 -10.16 15.18 -15.28
CA ASP A 29 -9.38 14.65 -16.41
C ASP A 29 -8.19 13.86 -15.85
N HIS A 30 -8.45 12.62 -15.50
CA HIS A 30 -7.46 11.75 -14.83
C HIS A 30 -6.28 11.45 -15.74
N ASP A 31 -6.52 11.17 -17.03
CA ASP A 31 -5.47 10.79 -17.97
C ASP A 31 -4.48 11.94 -18.16
N ARG A 32 -5.00 13.16 -18.35
CA ARG A 32 -4.18 14.35 -18.47
C ARG A 32 -3.40 14.64 -17.18
N ALA A 33 -4.07 14.58 -16.03
CA ALA A 33 -3.42 14.85 -14.74
C ALA A 33 -2.28 13.86 -14.46
N PHE A 34 -2.46 12.57 -14.77
CA PHE A 34 -1.40 11.57 -14.67
C PHE A 34 -0.27 11.81 -15.66
N HIS A 35 -0.60 12.10 -16.93
CA HIS A 35 0.41 12.41 -17.94
C HIS A 35 1.28 13.60 -17.53
N ASP A 36 0.66 14.69 -17.07
CA ASP A 36 1.38 15.89 -16.63
C ASP A 36 2.26 15.58 -15.41
N TRP A 37 1.76 14.84 -14.43
CA TRP A 37 2.51 14.40 -13.24
C TRP A 37 3.74 13.54 -13.57
N LEU A 38 3.65 12.64 -14.53
CA LEU A 38 4.76 11.79 -14.95
C LEU A 38 5.85 12.59 -15.69
N ASN A 39 5.47 13.62 -16.45
CA ASN A 39 6.39 14.39 -17.30
C ASN A 39 6.94 15.66 -16.65
N THR A 40 6.39 16.10 -15.50
CA THR A 40 6.84 17.29 -14.81
C THR A 40 7.27 16.97 -13.38
N SER A 41 8.22 17.73 -12.84
CA SER A 41 8.54 17.68 -11.40
C SER A 41 7.72 18.69 -10.59
N GLU A 42 6.87 19.46 -11.25
CA GLU A 42 6.08 20.54 -10.66
C GLU A 42 4.59 20.14 -10.57
N GLY A 43 3.86 20.88 -9.74
CA GLY A 43 2.41 20.68 -9.59
C GLY A 43 2.02 19.71 -8.48
N LEU A 44 0.73 19.46 -8.40
CA LEU A 44 0.16 18.52 -7.43
C LEU A 44 0.10 17.10 -8.00
N PRO A 45 0.18 16.07 -7.14
CA PRO A 45 -0.13 14.71 -7.57
C PRO A 45 -1.53 14.62 -8.19
N PRO A 46 -1.72 13.77 -9.21
CA PRO A 46 -3.03 13.61 -9.86
C PRO A 46 -4.09 13.04 -8.94
N ALA A 47 -3.65 12.19 -8.03
CA ALA A 47 -4.49 11.58 -7.00
C ALA A 47 -3.65 11.18 -5.81
N CYS A 48 -4.27 11.10 -4.63
CA CYS A 48 -3.70 10.42 -3.48
C CYS A 48 -4.76 9.60 -2.73
N TYR A 49 -4.28 8.57 -2.06
CA TYR A 49 -5.02 7.83 -1.04
C TYR A 49 -4.57 8.35 0.32
N LEU A 50 -5.52 8.80 1.14
CA LEU A 50 -5.29 9.27 2.51
C LEU A 50 -5.99 8.32 3.49
N SER A 51 -5.26 7.87 4.51
CA SER A 51 -5.74 6.95 5.54
C SER A 51 -5.27 7.38 6.93
N PHE A 52 -6.02 6.96 7.95
CA PHE A 52 -5.73 7.25 9.35
C PHE A 52 -5.65 5.95 10.17
N PRO A 53 -4.49 5.26 10.17
CA PRO A 53 -4.32 4.00 10.88
C PRO A 53 -4.69 4.07 12.36
N SER A 54 -4.33 5.16 13.04
CA SER A 54 -4.64 5.37 14.46
C SER A 54 -6.12 5.49 14.79
N LEU A 55 -6.97 5.88 13.85
CA LEU A 55 -8.43 5.90 14.05
C LEU A 55 -9.08 4.52 13.89
N LYS A 56 -8.34 3.56 13.34
CA LYS A 56 -8.78 2.17 13.12
C LYS A 56 -8.31 1.23 14.22
N ASP A 57 -7.36 1.66 15.02
CA ASP A 57 -6.82 0.89 16.15
C ASP A 57 -7.31 1.51 17.47
N PRO A 58 -8.22 0.84 18.20
CA PRO A 58 -8.72 1.32 19.49
C PRO A 58 -7.64 1.38 20.58
N GLN A 59 -6.45 0.79 20.34
CA GLN A 59 -5.32 0.82 21.28
C GLN A 59 -4.24 1.84 20.89
N ALA A 60 -4.46 2.61 19.83
CA ALA A 60 -3.48 3.59 19.36
C ALA A 60 -3.17 4.64 20.44
N GLN A 61 -1.88 4.84 20.72
CA GLN A 61 -1.37 5.81 21.69
C GLN A 61 -0.96 7.13 21.03
N SER A 62 -0.90 7.17 19.71
CA SER A 62 -0.47 8.31 18.92
C SER A 62 -1.38 8.50 17.72
N HIS A 63 -1.42 9.73 17.19
CA HIS A 63 -2.21 10.06 16.02
C HIS A 63 -1.35 9.95 14.76
N THR A 64 -1.80 9.15 13.79
CA THR A 64 -1.06 8.90 12.56
C THR A 64 -1.95 9.04 11.34
N ALA A 65 -1.34 9.43 10.22
CA ALA A 65 -1.93 9.37 8.90
C ALA A 65 -0.89 8.87 7.88
N GLU A 66 -1.38 8.39 6.76
CA GLU A 66 -0.54 8.05 5.61
C GLU A 66 -1.17 8.56 4.31
N ILE A 67 -0.31 9.06 3.42
CA ILE A 67 -0.72 9.50 2.09
C ILE A 67 0.05 8.66 1.07
N ILE A 68 -0.65 8.04 0.12
CA ILE A 68 -0.04 7.23 -0.95
C ILE A 68 -0.32 7.86 -2.29
N VAL A 69 0.72 8.00 -3.12
CA VAL A 69 0.65 8.51 -4.48
C VAL A 69 1.32 7.54 -5.44
N PHE A 70 0.67 7.24 -6.54
CA PHE A 70 1.26 6.45 -7.61
C PHE A 70 2.31 7.25 -8.38
N VAL A 71 3.43 6.60 -8.70
CA VAL A 71 4.56 7.23 -9.38
C VAL A 71 5.26 6.20 -10.26
N ASP A 72 5.87 6.67 -11.33
CA ASP A 72 6.82 5.86 -12.09
C ASP A 72 8.13 5.71 -11.31
N TYR A 73 8.72 4.50 -11.36
CA TYR A 73 10.03 4.21 -10.76
C TYR A 73 11.12 5.12 -11.30
N ASP A 74 11.04 5.50 -12.56
CA ASP A 74 12.07 6.30 -13.26
C ASP A 74 12.27 7.66 -12.61
N ARG A 75 11.32 8.17 -11.85
CA ARG A 75 11.49 9.38 -11.02
C ARG A 75 12.59 9.26 -9.96
N CYS A 76 12.96 8.05 -9.59
CA CYS A 76 14.00 7.75 -8.62
C CYS A 76 15.23 7.06 -9.25
N SER A 77 15.23 6.82 -10.54
CA SER A 77 16.26 6.01 -11.25
C SER A 77 17.67 6.55 -11.10
N ASN A 78 17.87 7.88 -11.01
CA ASN A 78 19.17 8.50 -10.81
C ASN A 78 19.88 8.05 -9.51
N TRP A 79 19.14 7.53 -8.56
CA TRP A 79 19.69 7.07 -7.26
C TRP A 79 19.64 5.55 -7.08
N GLN A 80 19.28 4.80 -8.11
CA GLN A 80 19.12 3.33 -8.08
C GLN A 80 20.38 2.62 -7.60
N THR A 81 21.56 3.08 -8.01
CA THR A 81 22.85 2.46 -7.64
C THR A 81 23.40 2.94 -6.30
N THR A 82 22.70 3.83 -5.61
CA THR A 82 23.17 4.42 -4.35
C THR A 82 22.69 3.60 -3.15
N SER A 83 23.50 3.56 -2.09
CA SER A 83 23.13 2.85 -0.86
C SER A 83 22.04 3.57 -0.09
N TRP A 84 21.20 2.81 0.60
CA TRP A 84 20.19 3.36 1.51
C TRP A 84 20.82 4.30 2.55
N ARG A 85 20.18 5.42 2.84
CA ARG A 85 20.67 6.54 3.67
C ARG A 85 21.87 7.32 3.11
N HIS A 86 22.45 6.93 1.97
CA HIS A 86 23.61 7.60 1.36
C HIS A 86 23.32 8.12 -0.07
N ARG A 87 22.06 8.54 -0.32
CA ARG A 87 21.60 8.99 -1.65
C ARG A 87 21.88 10.47 -1.96
N GLY A 88 22.46 11.21 -1.01
CA GLY A 88 22.91 12.60 -1.22
C GLY A 88 21.81 13.66 -1.07
N LYS A 89 22.22 14.93 -1.23
CA LYS A 89 21.35 16.09 -0.98
C LYS A 89 20.21 16.23 -1.99
N GLU A 90 20.46 15.94 -3.25
CA GLU A 90 19.45 16.06 -4.32
C GLU A 90 18.28 15.09 -4.10
N TYR A 91 18.56 13.88 -3.61
CA TYR A 91 17.52 12.93 -3.23
C TYR A 91 16.69 13.43 -2.05
N GLN A 92 17.31 14.08 -1.07
CA GLN A 92 16.57 14.68 0.05
C GLN A 92 15.71 15.87 -0.41
N GLN A 93 16.21 16.66 -1.36
CA GLN A 93 15.42 17.73 -1.98
C GLN A 93 14.20 17.18 -2.72
N LEU A 94 14.37 16.11 -3.51
CA LEU A 94 13.24 15.42 -4.14
C LEU A 94 12.21 14.96 -3.09
N LYS A 95 12.65 14.29 -2.02
CA LYS A 95 11.75 13.86 -0.95
C LYS A 95 10.99 15.03 -0.33
N THR A 96 11.68 16.13 -0.05
CA THR A 96 11.06 17.34 0.52
C THR A 96 10.02 17.93 -0.44
N GLN A 97 10.37 18.06 -1.72
CA GLN A 97 9.45 18.58 -2.74
C GLN A 97 8.18 17.73 -2.85
N ILE A 98 8.33 16.41 -2.99
CA ILE A 98 7.19 15.47 -3.08
C ILE A 98 6.33 15.53 -1.81
N THR A 99 6.95 15.55 -0.63
CA THR A 99 6.23 15.71 0.64
C THR A 99 5.35 16.97 0.64
N GLN A 100 5.90 18.11 0.20
CA GLN A 100 5.16 19.37 0.14
C GLN A 100 4.01 19.32 -0.88
N GLN A 101 4.21 18.66 -2.02
CA GLN A 101 3.17 18.49 -3.04
C GLN A 101 2.04 17.59 -2.53
N MET A 102 2.36 16.48 -1.86
CA MET A 102 1.36 15.57 -1.27
C MET A 102 0.53 16.27 -0.18
N LEU A 103 1.19 16.99 0.73
CA LEU A 103 0.52 17.77 1.76
C LEU A 103 -0.33 18.90 1.17
N ALA A 104 0.13 19.53 0.07
CA ALA A 104 -0.64 20.59 -0.60
C ALA A 104 -1.94 20.07 -1.20
N LEU A 105 -1.92 18.88 -1.81
CA LEU A 105 -3.13 18.27 -2.34
C LEU A 105 -4.16 17.99 -1.25
N VAL A 106 -3.73 17.45 -0.11
CA VAL A 106 -4.64 17.18 1.01
C VAL A 106 -5.17 18.48 1.62
N GLU A 107 -4.29 19.48 1.82
CA GLU A 107 -4.68 20.79 2.38
C GLU A 107 -5.73 21.52 1.53
N GLN A 108 -5.71 21.39 0.22
CA GLN A 108 -6.74 21.98 -0.66
C GLN A 108 -8.14 21.42 -0.37
N HIS A 109 -8.24 20.16 0.06
CA HIS A 109 -9.51 19.49 0.34
C HIS A 109 -9.89 19.56 1.82
N TYR A 110 -8.88 19.61 2.69
CA TYR A 110 -9.02 19.62 4.15
C TYR A 110 -8.14 20.73 4.75
N PRO A 111 -8.62 22.00 4.70
CA PRO A 111 -7.88 23.13 5.26
C PRO A 111 -7.55 22.92 6.74
N GLY A 112 -6.30 23.18 7.12
CA GLY A 112 -5.78 22.95 8.47
C GLY A 112 -5.12 21.58 8.66
N PHE A 113 -5.14 20.69 7.65
CA PHE A 113 -4.50 19.38 7.75
C PHE A 113 -2.98 19.50 8.00
N ARG A 114 -2.31 20.45 7.32
CA ARG A 114 -0.87 20.70 7.52
C ARG A 114 -0.52 21.09 8.95
N ASP A 115 -1.40 21.83 9.62
CA ASP A 115 -1.17 22.26 10.99
C ASP A 115 -1.19 21.12 11.98
N LEU A 116 -1.83 20.01 11.64
CA LEU A 116 -1.80 18.77 12.43
C LEU A 116 -0.47 18.03 12.33
N VAL A 117 0.29 18.22 11.26
CA VAL A 117 1.50 17.44 11.01
C VAL A 117 2.63 17.89 11.94
N GLU A 118 3.15 16.96 12.75
CA GLU A 118 4.31 17.14 13.61
C GLU A 118 5.56 16.44 13.03
N TYR A 119 5.37 15.25 12.45
CA TYR A 119 6.41 14.45 11.87
C TYR A 119 6.02 13.98 10.47
N SER A 120 6.99 13.86 9.58
CA SER A 120 6.78 13.32 8.25
C SER A 120 7.99 12.56 7.74
N GLU A 121 7.77 11.39 7.14
CA GLU A 121 8.80 10.60 6.47
C GLU A 121 8.26 10.05 5.14
N LEU A 122 8.96 10.33 4.05
CA LEU A 122 8.58 9.85 2.72
C LEU A 122 9.33 8.57 2.37
N SER A 123 8.60 7.48 2.15
CA SER A 123 9.06 6.29 1.45
C SER A 123 8.95 6.48 -0.05
N THR A 124 9.94 5.99 -0.79
CA THR A 124 10.00 6.06 -2.25
C THR A 124 10.06 4.65 -2.84
N PRO A 125 9.92 4.47 -4.16
CA PRO A 125 10.15 3.17 -4.79
C PRO A 125 11.49 2.52 -4.40
N LEU A 126 12.56 3.32 -4.24
CA LEU A 126 13.87 2.81 -3.79
C LEU A 126 13.89 2.36 -2.32
N THR A 127 12.97 2.87 -1.49
CA THR A 127 12.80 2.39 -0.11
C THR A 127 12.14 1.03 -0.11
N VAL A 128 11.08 0.87 -0.92
CA VAL A 128 10.36 -0.40 -1.08
C VAL A 128 11.30 -1.46 -1.65
N GLU A 129 12.02 -1.15 -2.73
CA GLU A 129 13.01 -2.06 -3.32
C GLU A 129 14.06 -2.54 -2.31
N TYR A 130 14.55 -1.63 -1.46
CA TYR A 130 15.56 -1.96 -0.46
C TYR A 130 15.05 -2.90 0.64
N PHE A 131 13.83 -2.66 1.15
CA PHE A 131 13.30 -3.42 2.29
C PHE A 131 12.54 -4.68 1.89
N ASP A 132 11.83 -4.65 0.76
CA ASP A 132 11.00 -5.77 0.30
C ASP A 132 11.68 -6.62 -0.78
N ALA A 133 12.86 -6.17 -1.28
CA ALA A 133 13.56 -6.78 -2.41
C ALA A 133 12.66 -6.94 -3.67
N SER A 134 11.65 -6.07 -3.79
CA SER A 134 10.72 -6.10 -4.91
C SER A 134 11.30 -5.45 -6.14
N ASP A 135 11.00 -6.00 -7.32
CA ASP A 135 11.47 -5.44 -8.58
C ASP A 135 10.94 -4.02 -8.77
N ARG A 136 11.87 -3.05 -8.98
CA ARG A 136 11.59 -1.63 -9.19
C ARG A 136 10.62 -1.03 -8.16
N GLY A 137 10.71 -1.45 -6.91
CA GLY A 137 9.87 -0.95 -5.82
C GLY A 137 8.37 -1.22 -6.01
N SER A 138 8.02 -2.32 -6.68
CA SER A 138 6.64 -2.79 -6.83
C SER A 138 6.02 -3.14 -5.48
N ILE A 139 4.77 -2.71 -5.22
CA ILE A 139 4.07 -2.99 -3.96
C ILE A 139 3.09 -4.16 -4.06
N TYR A 140 2.80 -4.65 -5.27
CA TYR A 140 1.78 -5.67 -5.51
C TYR A 140 2.28 -6.92 -6.25
N GLY A 141 3.59 -7.10 -6.39
CA GLY A 141 4.18 -8.22 -7.13
C GLY A 141 3.87 -8.14 -8.64
N ILE A 142 3.35 -9.21 -9.21
CA ILE A 142 3.02 -9.28 -10.65
C ILE A 142 2.01 -8.19 -11.01
N PRO A 143 2.25 -7.36 -12.05
CA PRO A 143 1.38 -6.27 -12.45
C PRO A 143 -0.07 -6.71 -12.70
N CYS A 144 -1.04 -5.91 -12.23
CA CYS A 144 -2.47 -6.16 -12.44
C CYS A 144 -2.92 -5.59 -13.80
N ILE A 145 -2.48 -6.21 -14.86
CA ILE A 145 -2.86 -5.89 -16.24
C ILE A 145 -3.63 -7.07 -16.85
N PRO A 146 -4.39 -6.88 -17.94
CA PRO A 146 -5.16 -7.96 -18.58
C PRO A 146 -4.34 -9.22 -18.84
N ALA A 147 -3.11 -9.05 -19.32
CA ALA A 147 -2.18 -10.16 -19.58
C ALA A 147 -1.91 -11.07 -18.37
N ARG A 148 -2.02 -10.56 -17.13
CA ARG A 148 -1.92 -11.38 -15.91
C ARG A 148 -2.97 -12.47 -15.88
N PHE A 149 -4.21 -12.15 -16.23
CA PHE A 149 -5.35 -13.06 -16.16
C PHE A 149 -5.40 -14.06 -17.31
N GLU A 150 -4.61 -13.82 -18.36
CA GLU A 150 -4.45 -14.70 -19.51
C GLU A 150 -3.35 -15.75 -19.31
N GLN A 151 -2.53 -15.63 -18.26
CA GLN A 151 -1.43 -16.54 -18.00
C GLN A 151 -1.90 -17.81 -17.28
N PRO A 152 -1.78 -19.01 -17.91
CA PRO A 152 -2.25 -20.26 -17.31
C PRO A 152 -1.39 -20.72 -16.12
N TRP A 153 -0.18 -20.17 -15.96
CA TRP A 153 0.74 -20.51 -14.87
C TRP A 153 0.56 -19.63 -13.62
N ILE A 154 -0.22 -18.54 -13.70
CA ILE A 154 -0.53 -17.71 -12.52
C ILE A 154 -1.60 -18.41 -11.71
N GLY A 155 -1.18 -18.95 -10.58
CA GLY A 155 -2.04 -19.70 -9.66
C GLY A 155 -1.23 -20.39 -8.58
N ALA A 156 -1.89 -21.16 -7.74
CA ALA A 156 -1.21 -21.84 -6.63
C ALA A 156 -0.26 -22.95 -7.10
N LYS A 157 -0.57 -23.62 -8.20
CA LYS A 157 0.28 -24.69 -8.76
C LYS A 157 1.22 -24.12 -9.81
N THR A 158 2.49 -24.53 -9.77
CA THR A 158 3.47 -24.25 -10.82
C THR A 158 3.67 -25.47 -11.73
N PRO A 159 4.30 -25.30 -12.90
CA PRO A 159 4.73 -26.43 -13.73
C PRO A 159 5.79 -27.34 -13.09
N ILE A 160 6.43 -26.86 -12.01
CA ILE A 160 7.47 -27.59 -11.29
C ILE A 160 6.80 -28.41 -10.19
N GLU A 161 7.08 -29.70 -10.16
CA GLU A 161 6.50 -30.62 -9.18
C GLU A 161 6.89 -30.19 -7.74
N ASN A 162 5.90 -30.20 -6.84
CA ASN A 162 6.03 -29.81 -5.44
C ASN A 162 6.44 -28.35 -5.19
N LEU A 163 6.45 -27.49 -6.22
CA LEU A 163 6.63 -26.05 -6.09
C LEU A 163 5.28 -25.34 -6.22
N TYR A 164 4.94 -24.54 -5.23
CA TYR A 164 3.67 -23.80 -5.17
C TYR A 164 3.93 -22.31 -5.04
N LEU A 165 3.06 -21.50 -5.63
CA LEU A 165 2.97 -20.06 -5.37
C LEU A 165 1.91 -19.81 -4.30
N THR A 166 2.11 -18.75 -3.51
CA THR A 166 1.15 -18.32 -2.50
C THR A 166 1.08 -16.79 -2.47
N GLY A 167 0.15 -16.25 -1.69
CA GLY A 167 0.01 -14.81 -1.57
C GLY A 167 -0.68 -14.14 -2.75
N ALA A 168 -0.38 -12.85 -2.98
CA ALA A 168 -1.01 -12.04 -4.02
C ALA A 168 -0.77 -12.59 -5.43
N ASP A 169 0.42 -13.15 -5.68
CA ASP A 169 0.80 -13.67 -7.00
C ASP A 169 0.08 -14.98 -7.37
N ALA A 170 -0.40 -15.71 -6.38
CA ALA A 170 -1.21 -16.92 -6.60
C ALA A 170 -2.72 -16.65 -6.72
N SER A 171 -3.18 -15.43 -6.50
CA SER A 171 -4.60 -15.09 -6.50
C SER A 171 -4.85 -13.68 -7.06
N SER A 172 -4.94 -12.69 -6.18
CA SER A 172 -5.30 -11.32 -6.53
C SER A 172 -4.53 -10.34 -5.66
N LEU A 173 -4.53 -9.08 -6.06
CA LEU A 173 -3.84 -8.01 -5.33
C LEU A 173 -4.48 -7.73 -3.98
N GLY A 174 -3.69 -7.11 -3.10
CA GLY A 174 -4.11 -6.62 -1.79
C GLY A 174 -4.18 -7.72 -0.74
N ILE A 175 -4.53 -7.32 0.49
CA ILE A 175 -4.55 -8.19 1.67
C ILE A 175 -5.48 -9.39 1.48
N MET A 176 -6.70 -9.16 0.97
CA MET A 176 -7.67 -10.23 0.74
C MET A 176 -7.20 -11.21 -0.35
N GLY A 177 -6.60 -10.68 -1.43
CA GLY A 177 -6.04 -11.50 -2.50
C GLY A 177 -4.88 -12.37 -2.01
N ALA A 178 -3.98 -11.79 -1.23
CA ALA A 178 -2.86 -12.51 -0.63
C ALA A 178 -3.32 -13.61 0.34
N MET A 179 -4.29 -13.30 1.19
CA MET A 179 -4.91 -14.27 2.11
C MET A 179 -5.56 -15.43 1.34
N MET A 180 -6.35 -15.13 0.32
CA MET A 180 -7.00 -16.16 -0.49
C MET A 180 -6.00 -16.98 -1.30
N GLY A 181 -4.87 -16.38 -1.70
CA GLY A 181 -3.74 -17.10 -2.27
C GLY A 181 -3.21 -18.16 -1.30
N GLY A 182 -3.01 -17.80 -0.02
CA GLY A 182 -2.62 -18.73 1.03
C GLY A 182 -3.63 -19.86 1.23
N VAL A 183 -4.91 -19.55 1.31
CA VAL A 183 -5.99 -20.54 1.44
C VAL A 183 -6.02 -21.52 0.27
N LYS A 184 -5.92 -21.01 -0.97
CA LYS A 184 -5.87 -21.84 -2.17
C LYS A 184 -4.66 -22.78 -2.17
N THR A 185 -3.48 -22.24 -1.87
CA THR A 185 -2.24 -23.04 -1.85
C THR A 185 -2.28 -24.10 -0.77
N ALA A 186 -2.70 -23.76 0.45
CA ALA A 186 -2.91 -24.74 1.51
C ALA A 186 -3.92 -25.82 1.11
N GLY A 187 -4.97 -25.43 0.40
CA GLY A 187 -5.95 -26.37 -0.14
C GLY A 187 -5.33 -27.38 -1.13
N PHE A 188 -4.46 -26.91 -2.03
CA PHE A 188 -3.75 -27.79 -2.99
C PHE A 188 -2.77 -28.74 -2.30
N VAL A 189 -1.97 -28.23 -1.36
CA VAL A 189 -1.01 -29.04 -0.59
C VAL A 189 -1.70 -30.16 0.20
N ASN A 190 -2.88 -29.87 0.74
CA ASN A 190 -3.68 -30.89 1.47
C ASN A 190 -4.40 -31.90 0.55
N GLY A 191 -4.33 -31.74 -0.78
CA GLY A 191 -4.91 -32.66 -1.75
C GLY A 191 -6.43 -32.83 -1.66
N GLY A 192 -7.04 -33.55 -2.57
CA GLY A 192 -8.46 -33.91 -2.57
C GLY A 192 -9.40 -32.76 -2.19
N PHE A 193 -10.11 -32.87 -1.06
CA PHE A 193 -10.98 -31.83 -0.50
C PHE A 193 -10.22 -30.79 0.36
N GLY A 194 -8.94 -30.56 0.10
CA GLY A 194 -8.06 -29.70 0.90
C GLY A 194 -8.61 -28.29 1.14
N PHE A 195 -9.18 -27.65 0.12
CA PHE A 195 -9.80 -26.33 0.27
C PHE A 195 -10.94 -26.33 1.29
N VAL A 196 -11.82 -27.34 1.23
CA VAL A 196 -12.94 -27.48 2.19
C VAL A 196 -12.43 -27.72 3.61
N LYS A 197 -11.35 -28.51 3.75
CA LYS A 197 -10.71 -28.75 5.06
C LYS A 197 -10.15 -27.46 5.65
N VAL A 198 -9.43 -26.67 4.85
CA VAL A 198 -8.85 -25.38 5.28
C VAL A 198 -9.97 -24.41 5.69
N MET A 199 -11.01 -24.24 4.86
CA MET A 199 -12.13 -23.36 5.17
C MET A 199 -12.90 -23.81 6.45
N SER A 200 -13.06 -25.11 6.65
CA SER A 200 -13.69 -25.66 7.85
C SER A 200 -12.84 -25.44 9.11
N ALA A 201 -11.50 -25.49 8.99
CA ALA A 201 -10.59 -25.18 10.08
C ALA A 201 -10.67 -23.70 10.46
N ILE A 202 -10.60 -22.79 9.48
CA ILE A 202 -10.75 -21.35 9.69
C ILE A 202 -12.06 -21.03 10.41
N LYS A 203 -13.18 -21.60 9.95
CA LYS A 203 -14.49 -21.38 10.58
C LYS A 203 -14.54 -21.83 12.03
N ARG A 204 -13.92 -22.97 12.36
CA ARG A 204 -13.86 -23.48 13.74
C ARG A 204 -13.05 -22.57 14.65
N GLU A 205 -11.87 -22.15 14.20
CA GLU A 205 -11.01 -21.23 14.97
C GLU A 205 -11.68 -19.88 15.20
N SER A 206 -12.36 -19.33 14.19
CA SER A 206 -13.11 -18.07 14.34
C SER A 206 -14.23 -18.17 15.37
N ALA A 207 -14.98 -19.29 15.41
CA ALA A 207 -16.02 -19.51 16.40
C ALA A 207 -15.44 -19.60 17.83
N GLN A 208 -14.31 -20.31 18.00
CA GLN A 208 -13.64 -20.42 19.31
C GLN A 208 -13.07 -19.08 19.81
N GLN A 209 -12.62 -18.20 18.89
CA GLN A 209 -12.15 -16.87 19.27
C GLN A 209 -13.29 -15.95 19.70
N GLN A 210 -14.47 -16.04 19.05
CA GLN A 210 -15.67 -15.32 19.45
C GLN A 210 -16.12 -15.74 20.86
N ASP A 211 -16.22 -17.03 21.14
CA ASP A 211 -16.59 -17.55 22.46
C ASP A 211 -15.61 -17.08 23.58
N ARG A 212 -14.32 -16.95 23.25
CA ARG A 212 -13.30 -16.43 24.20
C ARG A 212 -13.37 -14.91 24.36
N GLY A 213 -13.83 -14.17 23.35
CA GLY A 213 -14.00 -12.73 23.39
C GLY A 213 -15.20 -12.32 24.24
N ASP A 214 -16.28 -13.08 24.16
CA ASP A 214 -17.51 -12.83 24.91
C ASP A 214 -17.42 -13.22 26.41
N MET A 215 -16.33 -13.91 26.82
CA MET A 215 -16.05 -14.28 28.21
C MET A 215 -15.13 -13.27 28.95
N LYS A 216 -14.77 -12.16 28.34
CA LYS A 216 -14.00 -11.08 28.95
C LYS A 216 -14.82 -9.79 29.05
#